data_f60b881a7aac20c479127a7f241ad3c6
#
_entry.id   f60b881a7aac20c479127a7f241ad3c6
#
_cell.length_a   1.000
_cell.length_b   1.000
_cell.length_c   1.000
_cell.angle_alpha   90.00
_cell.angle_beta   90.00
_cell.angle_gamma   90.00
#
_symmetry.space_group_name_H-M   'P 1'
#
loop_
_entity.id
_entity.type
_entity.pdbx_description
1 polymer ?
#
loop_
_entity_poly.entity_id
_entity_poly.type
_entity_poly.pdbx_seq_one_letter_code
_entity_poly.pdbx_strand_id
1 'polypeptide(L)'
;MRKSNYDKYPATRVEGELWKGWQAIREKLAAVCDAEKVRVLVVECYQGVYHEEIIEGLKALAPALWIDTRSLFKSVPEIEAMTYPYVTDDRLFGFRSNFTYDDFFDPDKRGRPASGFG
;
A
#
# COMPACT_ATOMS: atom_id res chain seq x y z
N MET A 1 -42.88 4.62 15.68
CA MET A 1 -41.74 3.82 15.15
C MET A 1 -40.43 4.58 15.43
N ARG A 2 -39.49 3.93 16.05
CA ARG A 2 -38.20 4.57 16.35
C ARG A 2 -37.43 4.71 15.03
N LYS A 3 -36.98 5.93 14.69
CA LYS A 3 -36.20 6.16 13.47
C LYS A 3 -34.83 5.46 13.60
N SER A 4 -34.45 4.67 12.59
CA SER A 4 -33.13 4.06 12.55
C SER A 4 -32.05 5.14 12.45
N ASN A 5 -30.95 4.95 13.15
CA ASN A 5 -29.74 5.77 13.01
C ASN A 5 -28.75 5.21 11.95
N TYR A 6 -29.16 4.18 11.23
CA TYR A 6 -28.37 3.60 10.15
C TYR A 6 -28.40 4.50 8.92
N ASP A 7 -27.22 4.89 8.47
CA ASP A 7 -27.02 5.59 7.20
C ASP A 7 -26.32 4.66 6.23
N LYS A 8 -26.99 4.39 5.10
CA LYS A 8 -26.43 3.54 4.03
C LYS A 8 -25.24 4.18 3.33
N TYR A 9 -25.18 5.49 3.31
CA TYR A 9 -24.12 6.27 2.66
C TYR A 9 -23.58 7.32 3.64
N PRO A 10 -22.90 6.85 4.69
CA PRO A 10 -22.39 7.77 5.69
C PRO A 10 -21.37 8.74 5.07
N ALA A 11 -21.53 10.01 5.37
CA ALA A 11 -20.62 11.05 4.92
C ALA A 11 -20.09 11.83 6.12
N THR A 12 -18.78 12.00 6.18
CA THR A 12 -18.12 12.83 7.18
C THR A 12 -17.56 14.07 6.50
N ARG A 13 -17.96 15.24 7.03
CA ARG A 13 -17.39 16.50 6.56
C ARG A 13 -15.98 16.65 7.10
N VAL A 14 -15.02 16.86 6.21
CA VAL A 14 -13.62 17.11 6.55
C VAL A 14 -13.25 18.52 6.07
N GLU A 15 -12.63 19.29 6.93
CA GLU A 15 -12.05 20.58 6.54
C GLU A 15 -10.65 20.37 5.96
N GLY A 16 -10.28 21.16 4.98
CA GLY A 16 -8.99 21.10 4.34
C GLY A 16 -9.06 21.15 2.81
N GLU A 17 -7.91 21.02 2.20
CA GLU A 17 -7.79 20.99 0.75
C GLU A 17 -7.90 19.56 0.23
N LEU A 18 -8.51 19.43 -0.95
CA LEU A 18 -8.69 18.15 -1.63
C LEU A 18 -8.25 18.25 -3.09
N TRP A 19 -7.50 17.27 -3.55
CA TRP A 19 -7.15 17.12 -4.97
C TRP A 19 -7.83 15.88 -5.52
N LYS A 20 -8.56 16.04 -6.61
CA LYS A 20 -9.32 14.97 -7.27
C LYS A 20 -8.81 14.76 -8.69
N GLY A 21 -8.61 13.49 -9.03
CA GLY A 21 -8.11 13.07 -10.34
C GLY A 21 -6.58 13.07 -10.41
N TRP A 22 -6.05 12.18 -11.24
CA TRP A 22 -4.61 11.96 -11.32
C TRP A 22 -3.82 13.18 -11.77
N GLN A 23 -4.37 14.01 -12.63
CA GLN A 23 -3.70 15.24 -13.04
C GLN A 23 -3.46 16.17 -11.86
N ALA A 24 -4.53 16.49 -11.10
CA ALA A 24 -4.43 17.39 -9.95
C ALA A 24 -3.50 16.81 -8.85
N ILE A 25 -3.61 15.51 -8.59
CA ILE A 25 -2.77 14.81 -7.61
C ILE A 25 -1.29 14.87 -8.02
N ARG A 26 -0.97 14.58 -9.27
CA ARG A 26 0.42 14.63 -9.78
C ARG A 26 1.01 16.04 -9.73
N GLU A 27 0.24 17.03 -10.14
CA GLU A 27 0.68 18.44 -10.10
C GLU A 27 0.99 18.87 -8.66
N LYS A 28 0.13 18.50 -7.71
CA LYS A 28 0.37 18.80 -6.30
C LYS A 28 1.59 18.06 -5.76
N LEU A 29 1.73 16.78 -6.04
CA LEU A 29 2.89 15.98 -5.60
C LEU A 29 4.19 16.51 -6.21
N ALA A 30 4.21 16.82 -7.49
CA ALA A 30 5.39 17.42 -8.14
C ALA A 30 5.77 18.74 -7.49
N ALA A 31 4.81 19.62 -7.24
CA ALA A 31 5.06 20.91 -6.59
C ALA A 31 5.64 20.74 -5.18
N VAL A 32 5.11 19.81 -4.38
CA VAL A 32 5.61 19.53 -3.02
C VAL A 32 7.00 18.91 -3.08
N CYS A 33 7.23 17.95 -3.97
CA CYS A 33 8.53 17.32 -4.14
C CYS A 33 9.62 18.33 -4.50
N ASP A 34 9.32 19.27 -5.38
CA ASP A 34 10.24 20.33 -5.79
C ASP A 34 10.50 21.34 -4.65
N ALA A 35 9.44 21.82 -4.01
CA ALA A 35 9.53 22.81 -2.94
C ALA A 35 10.28 22.28 -1.71
N GLU A 36 9.98 21.06 -1.30
CA GLU A 36 10.57 20.43 -0.10
C GLU A 36 11.84 19.62 -0.43
N LYS A 37 12.28 19.58 -1.68
CA LYS A 37 13.43 18.80 -2.16
C LYS A 37 13.33 17.32 -1.73
N VAL A 38 12.16 16.75 -1.89
CA VAL A 38 11.85 15.36 -1.51
C VAL A 38 12.71 14.39 -2.34
N ARG A 39 13.41 13.51 -1.65
CA ARG A 39 14.26 12.48 -2.27
C ARG A 39 13.56 11.12 -2.34
N VAL A 40 12.65 10.87 -1.41
CA VAL A 40 11.91 9.61 -1.32
C VAL A 40 10.44 9.92 -1.10
N LEU A 41 9.60 9.39 -1.96
CA LEU A 41 8.14 9.42 -1.82
C LEU A 41 7.68 8.01 -1.50
N VAL A 42 7.03 7.84 -0.36
CA VAL A 42 6.41 6.57 0.04
C VAL A 42 4.92 6.64 -0.21
N VAL A 43 4.39 5.64 -0.88
CA VAL A 43 2.95 5.51 -1.15
C VAL A 43 2.43 4.29 -0.41
N GLU A 44 1.63 4.53 0.61
CA GLU A 44 0.92 3.48 1.33
C GLU A 44 -0.49 3.31 0.75
N CYS A 45 -0.89 2.06 0.59
CA CYS A 45 -2.19 1.72 0.03
C CYS A 45 -3.02 0.94 1.04
N TYR A 46 -4.29 1.28 1.15
CA TYR A 46 -5.24 0.52 1.93
C TYR A 46 -5.61 -0.79 1.22
N GLN A 47 -6.16 -1.73 1.98
CA GLN A 47 -6.62 -3.01 1.43
C GLN A 47 -7.71 -2.81 0.37
N GLY A 48 -7.62 -3.57 -0.72
CA GLY A 48 -8.58 -3.51 -1.82
C GLY A 48 -8.31 -2.41 -2.85
N VAL A 49 -7.23 -1.67 -2.71
CA VAL A 49 -6.83 -0.65 -3.69
C VAL A 49 -6.27 -1.32 -4.95
N TYR A 50 -6.62 -0.80 -6.11
CA TYR A 50 -6.05 -1.23 -7.40
C TYR A 50 -4.65 -0.62 -7.56
N HIS A 51 -3.63 -1.38 -7.18
CA HIS A 51 -2.24 -0.91 -7.19
C HIS A 51 -1.76 -0.49 -8.57
N GLU A 52 -2.18 -1.21 -9.60
CA GLU A 52 -1.82 -0.91 -10.99
C GLU A 52 -2.32 0.46 -11.44
N GLU A 53 -3.50 0.86 -10.99
CA GLU A 53 -4.05 2.20 -11.26
C GLU A 53 -3.22 3.29 -10.58
N ILE A 54 -2.79 3.06 -9.34
CA ILE A 54 -1.93 4.00 -8.62
C ILE A 54 -0.57 4.11 -9.28
N ILE A 55 0.03 2.99 -9.64
CA ILE A 55 1.32 2.95 -10.34
C ILE A 55 1.22 3.74 -11.65
N GLU A 56 0.20 3.47 -12.45
CA GLU A 56 -0.02 4.19 -13.72
C GLU A 56 -0.25 5.69 -13.50
N GLY A 57 -1.04 6.03 -12.49
CA GLY A 57 -1.32 7.42 -12.13
C GLY A 57 -0.06 8.20 -11.72
N LEU A 58 0.91 7.54 -11.10
CA LEU A 58 2.13 8.18 -10.59
C LEU A 58 3.34 8.09 -11.52
N LYS A 59 3.26 7.32 -12.61
CA LYS A 59 4.38 7.16 -13.57
C LYS A 59 4.91 8.49 -14.12
N ALA A 60 4.04 9.46 -14.32
CA ALA A 60 4.41 10.76 -14.87
C ALA A 60 5.30 11.60 -13.93
N LEU A 61 5.42 11.22 -12.65
CA LEU A 61 6.41 11.83 -11.74
C LEU A 61 7.85 11.43 -12.10
N ALA A 62 8.01 10.42 -12.96
CA ALA A 62 9.28 9.95 -13.50
C ALA A 62 10.39 9.76 -12.44
N PRO A 63 10.14 8.96 -11.38
CA PRO A 63 11.16 8.71 -10.37
C PRO A 63 12.36 7.96 -10.98
N ALA A 64 13.55 8.26 -10.49
CA ALA A 64 14.77 7.57 -10.93
C ALA A 64 14.78 6.09 -10.51
N LEU A 65 14.11 5.79 -9.42
CA LEU A 65 13.94 4.42 -8.90
C LEU A 65 12.51 4.23 -8.41
N TRP A 66 11.91 3.14 -8.82
CA TRP A 66 10.61 2.68 -8.35
C TRP A 66 10.74 1.34 -7.66
N ILE A 67 10.23 1.23 -6.44
CA ILE A 67 10.22 -0.04 -5.70
C ILE A 67 8.78 -0.39 -5.36
N ASP A 68 8.30 -1.50 -5.89
CA ASP A 68 7.05 -2.12 -5.44
C ASP A 68 7.38 -3.15 -4.36
N THR A 69 7.03 -2.86 -3.13
CA THR A 69 7.36 -3.72 -1.99
C THR A 69 6.69 -5.10 -2.07
N ARG A 70 5.63 -5.25 -2.85
CA ARG A 70 4.99 -6.56 -3.10
C ARG A 70 5.96 -7.55 -3.77
N SER A 71 6.89 -7.05 -4.57
CA SER A 71 7.89 -7.89 -5.23
C SER A 71 8.96 -8.43 -4.28
N LEU A 72 9.04 -7.90 -3.08
CA LEU A 72 10.04 -8.26 -2.07
C LEU A 72 9.58 -9.37 -1.13
N PHE A 73 8.30 -9.74 -1.17
CA PHE A 73 7.76 -10.80 -0.33
C PHE A 73 8.35 -12.17 -0.67
N LYS A 74 8.38 -13.03 0.33
CA LYS A 74 8.53 -14.47 0.16
C LYS A 74 7.43 -15.02 -0.76
N SER A 75 7.64 -16.18 -1.32
CA SER A 75 6.62 -16.84 -2.11
C SER A 75 5.38 -17.16 -1.27
N VAL A 76 4.24 -17.28 -1.93
CA VAL A 76 2.98 -17.63 -1.25
C VAL A 76 3.10 -18.94 -0.45
N PRO A 77 3.66 -20.04 -0.99
CA PRO A 77 3.84 -21.27 -0.22
C PRO A 77 4.73 -21.10 1.03
N GLU A 78 5.78 -20.28 0.95
CA GLU A 78 6.64 -20.00 2.11
C GLU A 78 5.90 -19.22 3.18
N ILE A 79 5.10 -18.21 2.80
CA ILE A 79 4.27 -17.43 3.73
C ILE A 79 3.21 -18.33 4.36
N GLU A 80 2.53 -19.15 3.57
CA GLU A 80 1.52 -20.09 4.07
C GLU A 80 2.11 -21.08 5.08
N ALA A 81 3.25 -21.67 4.77
CA ALA A 81 3.95 -22.58 5.68
C ALA A 81 4.35 -21.91 7.00
N MET A 82 4.82 -20.65 6.91
CA MET A 82 5.21 -19.87 8.08
C MET A 82 4.02 -19.50 8.95
N THR A 83 2.90 -19.15 8.36
CA THR A 83 1.73 -18.64 9.06
C THR A 83 0.76 -19.72 9.51
N TYR A 84 0.76 -20.89 8.86
CA TYR A 84 -0.18 -21.99 9.14
C TYR A 84 -0.26 -22.39 10.63
N PRO A 85 0.85 -22.54 11.39
CA PRO A 85 0.76 -22.87 12.81
C PRO A 85 -0.04 -21.87 13.65
N TYR A 86 -0.20 -20.65 13.18
CA TYR A 86 -0.93 -19.58 13.85
C TYR A 86 -2.35 -19.39 13.29
N VAL A 87 -2.50 -19.48 11.98
CA VAL A 87 -3.79 -19.35 11.30
C VAL A 87 -4.64 -20.60 11.53
N THR A 88 -4.06 -21.78 11.46
CA THR A 88 -4.68 -23.08 11.62
C THR A 88 -5.80 -23.38 10.59
N ASP A 89 -6.47 -24.51 10.72
CA ASP A 89 -7.66 -24.88 9.92
C ASP A 89 -8.96 -24.31 10.49
N ASP A 90 -8.90 -23.70 11.66
CA ASP A 90 -10.08 -23.09 12.27
C ASP A 90 -10.46 -21.80 11.53
N ARG A 91 -11.70 -21.69 11.12
CA ARG A 91 -12.19 -20.54 10.36
C ARG A 91 -12.33 -19.25 11.18
N LEU A 92 -12.42 -19.39 12.50
CA LEU A 92 -12.74 -18.28 13.41
C LEU A 92 -11.59 -17.92 14.32
N PHE A 93 -10.80 -18.90 14.73
CA PHE A 93 -9.77 -18.71 15.76
C PHE A 93 -8.40 -19.20 15.29
N GLY A 94 -7.40 -18.40 15.56
CA GLY A 94 -6.00 -18.74 15.40
C GLY A 94 -5.21 -18.31 16.62
N PHE A 95 -3.90 -18.35 16.51
CA PHE A 95 -2.98 -17.95 17.55
C PHE A 95 -2.27 -16.64 17.16
N ARG A 96 -2.02 -15.80 18.16
CA ARG A 96 -1.24 -14.60 17.94
C ARG A 96 0.22 -14.99 17.68
N SER A 97 0.81 -14.43 16.64
CA SER A 97 2.23 -14.55 16.33
C SER A 97 3.01 -13.30 16.74
N ASN A 98 4.33 -13.43 16.79
CA ASN A 98 5.25 -12.31 16.98
C ASN A 98 5.94 -11.91 15.67
N PHE A 99 5.36 -12.23 14.51
CA PHE A 99 5.91 -11.83 13.23
C PHE A 99 5.97 -10.32 13.09
N THR A 100 7.05 -9.88 12.47
CA THR A 100 7.23 -8.51 12.00
C THR A 100 7.14 -8.47 10.48
N TYR A 101 7.11 -7.29 9.88
CA TYR A 101 7.14 -7.17 8.42
C TYR A 101 8.36 -7.84 7.79
N ASP A 102 9.50 -7.80 8.48
CA ASP A 102 10.73 -8.40 7.99
C ASP A 102 10.62 -9.92 7.77
N ASP A 103 9.82 -10.60 8.57
CA ASP A 103 9.62 -12.04 8.46
C ASP A 103 8.91 -12.45 7.15
N PHE A 104 8.15 -11.53 6.56
CA PHE A 104 7.41 -11.76 5.31
C PHE A 104 8.24 -11.45 4.06
N PHE A 105 9.35 -10.74 4.19
CA PHE A 105 10.22 -10.40 3.07
C PHE A 105 11.26 -11.48 2.80
N ASP A 106 11.58 -11.67 1.53
CA ASP A 106 12.68 -12.52 1.10
C ASP A 106 14.01 -11.78 1.31
N PRO A 107 14.93 -12.30 2.15
CA PRO A 107 16.21 -11.65 2.40
C PRO A 107 17.04 -11.42 1.13
N ASP A 108 16.94 -12.34 0.16
CA ASP A 108 17.70 -12.25 -1.10
C ASP A 108 17.17 -11.14 -2.02
N LYS A 109 15.90 -10.79 -1.88
CA LYS A 109 15.28 -9.72 -2.68
C LYS A 109 15.53 -8.33 -2.10
N ARG A 110 15.76 -8.21 -0.80
CA ARG A 110 15.97 -6.91 -0.11
C ARG A 110 17.21 -6.17 -0.58
N GLY A 111 18.25 -6.89 -0.98
CA GLY A 111 19.52 -6.31 -1.44
C GLY A 111 19.60 -6.02 -2.94
N ARG A 112 18.58 -6.37 -3.72
CA ARG A 112 18.57 -6.10 -5.16
C ARG A 112 17.99 -4.74 -5.44
N PRO A 113 18.69 -3.87 -6.22
CA PRO A 113 18.04 -2.69 -6.76
C PRO A 113 16.86 -3.17 -7.60
N ALA A 114 15.67 -2.59 -7.37
CA ALA A 114 14.52 -2.88 -8.21
C ALA A 114 14.94 -2.64 -9.66
N SER A 115 14.80 -3.67 -10.50
CA SER A 115 14.97 -3.51 -11.93
C SER A 115 13.97 -2.45 -12.37
N GLY A 116 14.50 -1.36 -12.91
CA GLY A 116 13.67 -0.29 -13.43
C GLY A 116 12.64 -0.87 -14.38
N PHE A 117 11.46 -0.30 -14.39
CA PHE A 117 10.46 -0.60 -15.39
C PHE A 117 11.07 -0.40 -16.78
N GLY A 118 11.33 -1.50 -17.43
CA GLY A 118 11.59 -1.50 -18.85
C GLY A 118 10.30 -1.30 -19.62
#